data_6e9ea491c8d4ca791a44c42d46cb6e58
#
_entry.id   6e9ea491c8d4ca791a44c42d46cb6e58
#
_cell.length_a   1.000
_cell.length_b   1.000
_cell.length_c   1.000
_cell.angle_alpha   90.00
_cell.angle_beta   90.00
_cell.angle_gamma   90.00
#
_symmetry.space_group_name_H-M   'P 1'
#
loop_
_entity.id
_entity.type
_entity.pdbx_description
1 polymer ?
#
loop_
_entity_poly.entity_id
_entity_poly.type
_entity_poly.pdbx_seq_one_letter_code
_entity_poly.pdbx_strand_id
1 'polypeptide(L)'
;MSVKNIYQYLMSLAVCAVALAEVRHIDTAASTVTVKVSKAGVLSAFGHDHQIRAPIASGTVDTDNNKVELRISTPALKVVDSGTSDKDRAEMQSTMLGPEVLDAERSREIVFRSTAAERQPDGWIITGDLTLHGQTNRVVVQVTEHQGGKYVGVAHIRQADFGIKPVKVAGGTVRVKDEVRIEFAIQLAH
;
A
#
# COMPACT_ATOMS: atom_id res chain seq x y z
N MET A 1 -40.69 54.06 -44.82
CA MET A 1 -39.77 54.34 -43.68
C MET A 1 -39.34 53.05 -43.08
N SER A 2 -38.02 52.79 -43.11
CA SER A 2 -37.35 51.55 -42.85
C SER A 2 -37.19 51.29 -41.35
N VAL A 3 -37.59 50.10 -40.89
CA VAL A 3 -37.32 49.64 -39.52
C VAL A 3 -36.15 48.72 -39.60
N LYS A 4 -35.01 49.15 -39.13
CA LYS A 4 -33.78 48.36 -39.09
C LYS A 4 -33.87 47.33 -37.97
N ASN A 5 -33.82 46.04 -38.33
CA ASN A 5 -33.63 44.92 -37.42
C ASN A 5 -32.22 44.98 -36.83
N ILE A 6 -32.14 45.16 -35.53
CA ILE A 6 -30.93 45.02 -34.76
C ILE A 6 -30.93 43.54 -34.27
N TYR A 7 -30.18 42.69 -34.97
CA TYR A 7 -29.86 41.35 -34.46
C TYR A 7 -28.77 41.46 -33.40
N GLN A 8 -29.18 41.35 -32.16
CA GLN A 8 -28.25 41.16 -31.04
C GLN A 8 -27.73 39.74 -31.06
N TYR A 9 -26.49 39.55 -31.50
CA TYR A 9 -25.75 38.29 -31.30
C TYR A 9 -25.37 38.18 -29.83
N LEU A 10 -26.16 37.45 -29.06
CA LEU A 10 -25.74 36.94 -27.75
C LEU A 10 -24.73 35.83 -27.99
N MET A 11 -23.47 36.22 -27.93
CA MET A 11 -22.36 35.29 -27.92
C MET A 11 -22.31 34.64 -26.54
N SER A 12 -22.91 33.42 -26.39
CA SER A 12 -22.83 32.60 -25.21
C SER A 12 -21.38 32.09 -25.08
N LEU A 13 -20.61 32.72 -24.19
CA LEU A 13 -19.32 32.21 -23.76
C LEU A 13 -19.63 30.95 -22.90
N ALA A 14 -19.54 29.78 -23.50
CA ALA A 14 -19.51 28.53 -22.75
C ALA A 14 -18.15 28.48 -22.03
N VAL A 15 -18.14 28.88 -20.77
CA VAL A 15 -17.02 28.64 -19.88
C VAL A 15 -16.97 27.13 -19.62
N CYS A 16 -16.14 26.45 -20.35
CA CYS A 16 -15.82 25.07 -20.07
C CYS A 16 -15.02 25.04 -18.74
N ALA A 17 -15.70 24.78 -17.63
CA ALA A 17 -15.04 24.54 -16.37
C ALA A 17 -14.25 23.23 -16.52
N VAL A 18 -12.94 23.34 -16.69
CA VAL A 18 -12.04 22.19 -16.57
C VAL A 18 -12.08 21.80 -15.10
N ALA A 19 -12.80 20.73 -14.77
CA ALA A 19 -12.70 20.09 -13.47
C ALA A 19 -11.25 19.61 -13.35
N LEU A 20 -10.46 20.27 -12.51
CA LEU A 20 -9.14 19.80 -12.15
C LEU A 20 -9.36 18.54 -11.30
N ALA A 21 -8.81 17.41 -11.75
CA ALA A 21 -8.82 16.18 -10.98
C ALA A 21 -8.27 16.46 -9.58
N GLU A 22 -9.05 16.12 -8.55
CA GLU A 22 -8.65 16.35 -7.16
C GLU A 22 -7.69 15.27 -6.71
N VAL A 23 -6.39 15.54 -6.83
CA VAL A 23 -5.35 14.69 -6.29
C VAL A 23 -5.08 15.06 -4.84
N ARG A 24 -5.42 14.16 -3.92
CA ARG A 24 -5.21 14.35 -2.49
C ARG A 24 -3.99 13.57 -2.03
N HIS A 25 -3.20 14.20 -1.16
CA HIS A 25 -2.05 13.52 -0.54
C HIS A 25 -2.50 12.64 0.63
N ILE A 26 -1.74 11.58 0.86
CA ILE A 26 -1.88 10.75 2.06
C ILE A 26 -1.20 11.47 3.22
N ASP A 27 -1.91 11.63 4.34
CA ASP A 27 -1.31 12.04 5.61
C ASP A 27 -0.48 10.88 6.15
N THR A 28 0.83 10.94 5.96
CA THR A 28 1.75 9.86 6.33
C THR A 28 1.90 9.71 7.85
N ALA A 29 1.61 10.75 8.63
CA ALA A 29 1.66 10.70 10.08
C ALA A 29 0.41 10.06 10.71
N ALA A 30 -0.76 10.29 10.08
CA ALA A 30 -2.03 9.72 10.52
C ALA A 30 -2.33 8.34 9.89
N SER A 31 -1.49 7.89 8.95
CA SER A 31 -1.67 6.63 8.23
C SER A 31 -0.74 5.53 8.75
N THR A 32 -1.20 4.29 8.65
CA THR A 32 -0.42 3.12 9.10
C THR A 32 -0.46 2.00 8.06
N VAL A 33 0.66 1.30 7.91
CA VAL A 33 0.74 0.03 7.18
C VAL A 33 1.47 -0.97 8.07
N THR A 34 0.86 -2.13 8.27
CA THR A 34 1.41 -3.23 9.07
C THR A 34 1.42 -4.51 8.25
N VAL A 35 2.57 -5.15 8.16
CA VAL A 35 2.72 -6.46 7.52
C VAL A 35 2.73 -7.52 8.62
N LYS A 36 1.84 -8.50 8.50
CA LYS A 36 1.73 -9.65 9.40
C LYS A 36 2.31 -10.88 8.71
N VAL A 37 3.31 -11.45 9.35
CA VAL A 37 4.07 -12.59 8.84
C VAL A 37 3.87 -13.77 9.78
N SER A 38 3.17 -14.80 9.32
CA SER A 38 2.86 -15.97 10.12
C SER A 38 3.93 -17.07 9.99
N LYS A 39 4.09 -17.84 11.03
CA LYS A 39 4.97 -19.02 11.05
C LYS A 39 4.24 -20.25 10.53
N ALA A 40 5.00 -21.16 9.93
CA ALA A 40 4.56 -22.48 9.50
C ALA A 40 5.53 -23.56 10.01
N GLY A 41 5.04 -24.80 10.13
CA GLY A 41 5.83 -25.95 10.58
C GLY A 41 5.27 -26.61 11.83
N VAL A 42 5.84 -27.75 12.22
CA VAL A 42 5.34 -28.58 13.32
C VAL A 42 5.39 -27.86 14.68
N LEU A 43 6.29 -26.89 14.84
CA LEU A 43 6.46 -26.08 16.05
C LEU A 43 5.79 -24.70 15.96
N SER A 44 4.98 -24.44 14.94
CA SER A 44 4.33 -23.13 14.75
C SER A 44 3.36 -22.77 15.89
N ALA A 45 2.82 -23.75 16.62
CA ALA A 45 1.96 -23.53 17.77
C ALA A 45 2.65 -22.82 18.96
N PHE A 46 3.98 -22.83 19.01
CA PHE A 46 4.78 -22.18 20.06
C PHE A 46 5.38 -20.84 19.62
N GLY A 47 5.01 -20.33 18.43
CA GLY A 47 5.56 -19.09 17.89
C GLY A 47 4.49 -18.03 17.71
N HIS A 48 4.88 -16.76 17.94
CA HIS A 48 4.03 -15.61 17.65
C HIS A 48 4.19 -15.19 16.19
N ASP A 49 3.12 -14.62 15.59
CA ASP A 49 3.20 -13.97 14.29
C ASP A 49 4.04 -12.69 14.42
N HIS A 50 4.87 -12.44 13.41
CA HIS A 50 5.69 -11.23 13.37
C HIS A 50 4.91 -10.08 12.79
N GLN A 51 5.09 -8.89 13.39
CA GLN A 51 4.54 -7.65 12.88
C GLN A 51 5.66 -6.72 12.43
N ILE A 52 5.49 -6.18 11.24
CA ILE A 52 6.42 -5.22 10.64
C ILE A 52 5.64 -3.94 10.38
N ARG A 53 6.09 -2.84 10.98
CA ARG A 53 5.60 -1.51 10.64
C ARG A 53 6.29 -1.04 9.37
N ALA A 54 5.51 -0.57 8.40
CA ALA A 54 5.96 -0.02 7.15
C ALA A 54 5.55 1.47 7.04
N PRO A 55 6.40 2.41 7.51
CA PRO A 55 6.10 3.83 7.44
C PRO A 55 5.94 4.30 6.00
N ILE A 56 4.84 5.01 5.73
CA ILE A 56 4.57 5.57 4.41
C ILE A 56 5.52 6.75 4.19
N ALA A 57 6.26 6.73 3.09
CA ALA A 57 7.13 7.83 2.69
C ALA A 57 6.34 8.92 1.94
N SER A 58 5.44 8.51 1.05
CA SER A 58 4.53 9.40 0.34
C SER A 58 3.38 8.60 -0.28
N GLY A 59 2.32 9.29 -0.69
CA GLY A 59 1.24 8.70 -1.44
C GLY A 59 0.21 9.72 -1.88
N THR A 60 -0.53 9.36 -2.92
CA THR A 60 -1.60 10.17 -3.49
C THR A 60 -2.81 9.32 -3.84
N VAL A 61 -3.98 9.92 -3.75
CA VAL A 61 -5.25 9.38 -4.22
C VAL A 61 -5.88 10.40 -5.13
N ASP A 62 -6.09 10.02 -6.39
CA ASP A 62 -6.86 10.77 -7.37
C ASP A 62 -8.26 10.17 -7.40
N THR A 63 -9.21 10.84 -6.78
CA THR A 63 -10.58 10.36 -6.62
C THR A 63 -11.37 10.38 -7.92
N ASP A 64 -11.05 11.29 -8.83
CA ASP A 64 -11.77 11.44 -10.10
C ASP A 64 -11.36 10.36 -11.11
N ASN A 65 -10.07 10.00 -11.11
CA ASN A 65 -9.53 8.96 -12.00
C ASN A 65 -9.38 7.60 -11.31
N ASN A 66 -9.77 7.49 -10.03
CA ASN A 66 -9.63 6.28 -9.22
C ASN A 66 -8.19 5.72 -9.21
N LYS A 67 -7.20 6.63 -9.06
CA LYS A 67 -5.78 6.27 -9.04
C LYS A 67 -5.21 6.40 -7.64
N VAL A 68 -4.39 5.43 -7.28
CA VAL A 68 -3.67 5.41 -6.00
C VAL A 68 -2.20 5.13 -6.28
N GLU A 69 -1.33 5.94 -5.71
CA GLU A 69 0.10 5.64 -5.61
C GLU A 69 0.51 5.68 -4.14
N LEU A 70 1.29 4.68 -3.70
CA LEU A 70 1.85 4.59 -2.36
C LEU A 70 3.32 4.21 -2.45
N ARG A 71 4.16 4.90 -1.68
CA ARG A 71 5.60 4.64 -1.56
C ARG A 71 5.98 4.41 -0.11
N ILE A 72 6.76 3.38 0.12
CA ILE A 72 7.32 3.02 1.42
C ILE A 72 8.84 2.92 1.25
N SER A 73 9.58 3.51 2.17
CA SER A 73 11.04 3.35 2.21
C SER A 73 11.39 1.99 2.80
N THR A 74 12.00 1.10 2.03
CA THR A 74 12.38 -0.23 2.49
C THR A 74 13.27 -0.21 3.74
N PRO A 75 14.31 0.66 3.84
CA PRO A 75 15.13 0.76 5.04
C PRO A 75 14.37 1.25 6.30
N ALA A 76 13.19 1.86 6.12
CA ALA A 76 12.40 2.37 7.24
C ALA A 76 11.46 1.33 7.86
N LEU A 77 11.35 0.13 7.26
CA LEU A 77 10.56 -0.96 7.84
C LEU A 77 11.13 -1.38 9.18
N LYS A 78 10.23 -1.65 10.15
CA LYS A 78 10.64 -2.03 11.52
C LYS A 78 9.85 -3.22 12.02
N VAL A 79 10.56 -4.22 12.55
CA VAL A 79 9.98 -5.30 13.33
C VAL A 79 9.50 -4.73 14.67
N VAL A 80 8.21 -4.93 14.97
CA VAL A 80 7.55 -4.34 16.16
C VAL A 80 6.89 -5.39 17.06
N ASP A 81 7.44 -6.60 17.06
CA ASP A 81 6.90 -7.70 17.86
C ASP A 81 6.96 -7.39 19.35
N SER A 82 5.81 -7.54 20.02
CA SER A 82 5.73 -7.55 21.49
C SER A 82 6.10 -8.94 21.99
N GLY A 83 6.92 -9.01 23.04
CA GLY A 83 7.31 -10.30 23.64
C GLY A 83 8.53 -10.98 23.04
N THR A 84 9.18 -10.36 22.06
CA THR A 84 10.47 -10.78 21.51
C THR A 84 11.61 -10.03 22.20
N SER A 85 12.72 -10.73 22.51
CA SER A 85 13.90 -10.08 23.07
C SER A 85 14.49 -9.03 22.11
N ASP A 86 15.16 -8.00 22.64
CA ASP A 86 15.79 -6.98 21.80
C ASP A 86 16.86 -7.57 20.88
N LYS A 87 17.57 -8.59 21.33
CA LYS A 87 18.55 -9.32 20.50
C LYS A 87 17.88 -10.01 19.32
N ASP A 88 16.83 -10.79 19.57
CA ASP A 88 16.12 -11.54 18.52
C ASP A 88 15.43 -10.57 17.54
N ARG A 89 14.89 -9.45 18.06
CA ARG A 89 14.29 -8.42 17.23
C ARG A 89 15.32 -7.75 16.31
N ALA A 90 16.52 -7.48 16.82
CA ALA A 90 17.61 -6.92 16.02
C ALA A 90 18.08 -7.91 14.93
N GLU A 91 18.15 -9.21 15.24
CA GLU A 91 18.50 -10.24 14.27
C GLU A 91 17.42 -10.36 13.18
N MET A 92 16.14 -10.40 13.55
CA MET A 92 15.03 -10.39 12.60
C MET A 92 15.04 -9.14 11.73
N GLN A 93 15.29 -7.96 12.30
CA GLN A 93 15.39 -6.69 11.59
C GLN A 93 16.52 -6.74 10.54
N SER A 94 17.68 -7.22 10.92
CA SER A 94 18.83 -7.36 10.01
C SER A 94 18.53 -8.35 8.88
N THR A 95 17.96 -9.52 9.21
CA THR A 95 17.57 -10.55 8.22
C THR A 95 16.52 -9.98 7.24
N MET A 96 15.49 -9.30 7.75
CA MET A 96 14.44 -8.73 6.92
C MET A 96 14.97 -7.71 5.91
N LEU A 97 15.89 -6.83 6.32
CA LEU A 97 16.45 -5.80 5.43
C LEU A 97 17.58 -6.35 4.54
N GLY A 98 18.08 -7.54 4.84
CA GLY A 98 19.20 -8.18 4.13
C GLY A 98 18.86 -8.64 2.72
N PRO A 99 19.90 -9.07 1.97
CA PRO A 99 19.79 -9.40 0.54
C PRO A 99 18.90 -10.61 0.24
N GLU A 100 18.69 -11.50 1.21
CA GLU A 100 17.87 -12.71 1.05
C GLU A 100 16.36 -12.44 1.16
N VAL A 101 15.96 -11.27 1.70
CA VAL A 101 14.56 -10.95 1.95
C VAL A 101 14.15 -9.68 1.20
N LEU A 102 14.52 -8.50 1.66
CA LEU A 102 14.08 -7.25 1.04
C LEU A 102 15.17 -6.57 0.20
N ASP A 103 16.43 -6.95 0.38
CA ASP A 103 17.61 -6.31 -0.24
C ASP A 103 17.51 -4.77 -0.21
N ALA A 104 17.35 -4.23 1.00
CA ALA A 104 17.03 -2.83 1.21
C ALA A 104 18.11 -1.85 0.71
N GLU A 105 19.33 -2.35 0.44
CA GLU A 105 20.40 -1.57 -0.17
C GLU A 105 20.16 -1.32 -1.66
N ARG A 106 19.64 -2.32 -2.38
CA ARG A 106 19.34 -2.24 -3.82
C ARG A 106 17.89 -1.88 -4.08
N SER A 107 16.96 -2.46 -3.31
CA SER A 107 15.50 -2.24 -3.42
C SER A 107 15.05 -1.25 -2.36
N ARG A 108 15.39 0.03 -2.55
CA ARG A 108 15.20 1.08 -1.54
C ARG A 108 13.75 1.52 -1.34
N GLU A 109 12.89 1.22 -2.29
CA GLU A 109 11.48 1.59 -2.25
C GLU A 109 10.58 0.38 -2.54
N ILE A 110 9.46 0.34 -1.84
CA ILE A 110 8.29 -0.48 -2.16
C ILE A 110 7.25 0.46 -2.71
N VAL A 111 6.72 0.17 -3.90
CA VAL A 111 5.81 1.06 -4.61
C VAL A 111 4.57 0.30 -5.03
N PHE A 112 3.40 0.82 -4.69
CA PHE A 112 2.12 0.36 -5.23
C PHE A 112 1.54 1.42 -6.16
N ARG A 113 1.03 1.00 -7.34
CA ARG A 113 0.28 1.83 -8.27
C ARG A 113 -0.98 1.10 -8.71
N SER A 114 -2.15 1.71 -8.47
CA SER A 114 -3.40 1.13 -8.93
C SER A 114 -3.49 1.13 -10.45
N THR A 115 -4.04 0.06 -11.00
CA THR A 115 -4.36 -0.07 -12.44
C THR A 115 -5.87 -0.05 -12.66
N ALA A 116 -6.65 -0.52 -11.67
CA ALA A 116 -8.11 -0.47 -11.68
C ALA A 116 -8.65 -0.29 -10.25
N ALA A 117 -9.82 0.33 -10.12
CA ALA A 117 -10.56 0.41 -8.87
C ALA A 117 -12.05 0.18 -9.18
N GLU A 118 -12.64 -0.80 -8.48
CA GLU A 118 -14.03 -1.20 -8.63
C GLU A 118 -14.79 -0.86 -7.35
N ARG A 119 -15.85 -0.06 -7.48
CA ARG A 119 -16.71 0.29 -6.35
C ARG A 119 -17.47 -0.94 -5.86
N GLN A 120 -17.50 -1.11 -4.56
CA GLN A 120 -18.30 -2.11 -3.84
C GLN A 120 -19.29 -1.40 -2.90
N PRO A 121 -20.32 -2.07 -2.38
CA PRO A 121 -21.27 -1.44 -1.46
C PRO A 121 -20.62 -0.74 -0.27
N ASP A 122 -19.57 -1.33 0.32
CA ASP A 122 -18.91 -0.84 1.52
C ASP A 122 -17.49 -0.31 1.26
N GLY A 123 -17.10 -0.10 0.01
CA GLY A 123 -15.74 0.36 -0.29
C GLY A 123 -15.30 0.07 -1.72
N TRP A 124 -14.10 -0.52 -1.88
CA TRP A 124 -13.45 -0.70 -3.17
C TRP A 124 -12.66 -2.01 -3.24
N ILE A 125 -12.61 -2.59 -4.43
CA ILE A 125 -11.57 -3.55 -4.80
C ILE A 125 -10.60 -2.82 -5.73
N ILE A 126 -9.35 -2.70 -5.30
CA ILE A 126 -8.30 -2.02 -6.05
C ILE A 126 -7.31 -3.04 -6.55
N THR A 127 -7.15 -3.11 -7.86
CA THR A 127 -6.09 -3.89 -8.51
C THR A 127 -4.94 -2.95 -8.84
N GLY A 128 -3.71 -3.38 -8.61
CA GLY A 128 -2.54 -2.56 -8.91
C GLY A 128 -1.27 -3.38 -9.04
N ASP A 129 -0.21 -2.71 -9.44
CA ASP A 129 1.13 -3.26 -9.56
C ASP A 129 1.92 -2.88 -8.30
N LEU A 130 2.38 -3.89 -7.57
CA LEU A 130 3.27 -3.75 -6.43
C LEU A 130 4.68 -4.09 -6.86
N THR A 131 5.61 -3.14 -6.66
CA THR A 131 7.05 -3.36 -6.81
C THR A 131 7.64 -3.61 -5.43
N LEU A 132 8.21 -4.77 -5.22
CA LEU A 132 8.83 -5.24 -3.98
C LEU A 132 10.06 -6.07 -4.35
N HIS A 133 11.18 -5.88 -3.64
CA HIS A 133 12.43 -6.63 -3.90
C HIS A 133 12.87 -6.61 -5.38
N GLY A 134 12.66 -5.46 -6.06
CA GLY A 134 12.99 -5.30 -7.48
C GLY A 134 12.07 -6.04 -8.46
N GLN A 135 11.05 -6.75 -7.99
CA GLN A 135 10.05 -7.45 -8.81
C GLN A 135 8.72 -6.70 -8.77
N THR A 136 8.02 -6.67 -9.90
CA THR A 136 6.69 -6.05 -9.99
C THR A 136 5.65 -7.11 -10.31
N ASN A 137 4.63 -7.23 -9.44
CA ASN A 137 3.54 -8.17 -9.63
C ASN A 137 2.20 -7.52 -9.31
N ARG A 138 1.17 -8.05 -9.96
CA ARG A 138 -0.21 -7.60 -9.75
C ARG A 138 -0.73 -8.09 -8.41
N VAL A 139 -1.33 -7.17 -7.65
CA VAL A 139 -1.98 -7.46 -6.37
C VAL A 139 -3.38 -6.90 -6.33
N VAL A 140 -4.23 -7.50 -5.50
CA VAL A 140 -5.60 -7.06 -5.24
C VAL A 140 -5.71 -6.62 -3.80
N VAL A 141 -6.30 -5.45 -3.58
CA VAL A 141 -6.45 -4.81 -2.28
C VAL A 141 -7.94 -4.60 -2.02
N GLN A 142 -8.41 -5.06 -0.87
CA GLN A 142 -9.77 -4.80 -0.40
C GLN A 142 -9.76 -3.59 0.53
N VAL A 143 -10.61 -2.61 0.26
CA VAL A 143 -10.65 -1.34 0.96
C VAL A 143 -12.06 -1.04 1.41
N THR A 144 -12.22 -0.69 2.68
CA THR A 144 -13.44 -0.11 3.25
C THR A 144 -13.25 1.39 3.40
N GLU A 145 -14.20 2.15 2.90
CA GLU A 145 -14.19 3.61 3.00
C GLU A 145 -14.95 4.05 4.25
N HIS A 146 -14.35 4.96 5.01
CA HIS A 146 -14.94 5.58 6.18
C HIS A 146 -15.07 7.10 5.99
N GLN A 147 -15.91 7.73 6.80
CA GLN A 147 -16.08 9.18 6.78
C GLN A 147 -14.76 9.92 7.05
N GLY A 148 -14.63 11.15 6.55
CA GLY A 148 -13.47 11.99 6.79
C GLY A 148 -12.23 11.63 5.97
N GLY A 149 -12.38 10.92 4.86
CA GLY A 149 -11.26 10.55 3.99
C GLY A 149 -10.35 9.45 4.56
N LYS A 150 -10.94 8.56 5.37
CA LYS A 150 -10.23 7.41 5.95
C LYS A 150 -10.57 6.13 5.19
N TYR A 151 -9.54 5.38 4.83
CA TYR A 151 -9.62 4.11 4.11
C TYR A 151 -8.89 3.03 4.89
N VAL A 152 -9.57 1.93 5.20
CA VAL A 152 -9.00 0.78 5.91
C VAL A 152 -9.05 -0.42 5.00
N GLY A 153 -8.00 -1.21 4.95
CA GLY A 153 -8.02 -2.35 4.06
C GLY A 153 -6.97 -3.41 4.33
N VAL A 154 -7.02 -4.42 3.47
CA VAL A 154 -6.16 -5.59 3.54
C VAL A 154 -5.76 -6.05 2.15
N ALA A 155 -4.51 -6.50 2.04
CA ALA A 155 -4.01 -7.25 0.90
C ALA A 155 -3.31 -8.53 1.37
N HIS A 156 -3.32 -9.54 0.53
CA HIS A 156 -2.55 -10.77 0.69
C HIS A 156 -1.59 -10.91 -0.48
N ILE A 157 -0.32 -11.15 -0.20
CA ILE A 157 0.70 -11.38 -1.22
C ILE A 157 1.52 -12.63 -0.88
N ARG A 158 2.12 -13.23 -1.88
CA ARG A 158 3.07 -14.34 -1.70
C ARG A 158 4.48 -13.81 -1.88
N GLN A 159 5.35 -14.08 -0.92
CA GLN A 159 6.76 -13.66 -0.96
C GLN A 159 7.48 -14.23 -2.19
N ALA A 160 7.17 -15.48 -2.56
CA ALA A 160 7.74 -16.15 -3.73
C ALA A 160 7.46 -15.43 -5.05
N ASP A 161 6.32 -14.74 -5.18
CA ASP A 161 5.97 -13.97 -6.38
C ASP A 161 6.95 -12.81 -6.60
N PHE A 162 7.61 -12.33 -5.52
CA PHE A 162 8.61 -11.26 -5.55
C PHE A 162 10.06 -11.78 -5.46
N GLY A 163 10.26 -13.09 -5.71
CA GLY A 163 11.59 -13.69 -5.66
C GLY A 163 12.16 -13.87 -4.23
N ILE A 164 11.36 -13.57 -3.20
CA ILE A 164 11.74 -13.73 -1.80
C ILE A 164 11.53 -15.18 -1.38
N LYS A 165 12.58 -15.83 -0.91
CA LYS A 165 12.47 -17.18 -0.35
C LYS A 165 12.09 -17.11 1.12
N PRO A 166 10.97 -17.75 1.54
CA PRO A 166 10.58 -17.75 2.94
C PRO A 166 11.71 -18.21 3.87
N VAL A 167 12.01 -17.38 4.86
CA VAL A 167 13.11 -17.63 5.82
C VAL A 167 12.86 -18.93 6.59
N LYS A 168 13.93 -19.73 6.77
CA LYS A 168 13.95 -20.95 7.57
C LYS A 168 14.83 -20.73 8.78
N VAL A 169 14.33 -21.05 9.97
CA VAL A 169 15.07 -20.95 11.23
C VAL A 169 15.11 -22.31 11.93
N ALA A 170 15.97 -22.45 12.94
CA ALA A 170 16.13 -23.67 13.73
C ALA A 170 16.34 -24.93 12.85
N GLY A 171 17.30 -24.91 11.94
CA GLY A 171 17.60 -26.03 11.04
C GLY A 171 16.47 -26.37 10.05
N GLY A 172 15.54 -25.42 9.78
CA GLY A 172 14.42 -25.61 8.86
C GLY A 172 13.14 -26.16 9.49
N THR A 173 13.12 -26.36 10.80
CA THR A 173 11.95 -26.85 11.55
C THR A 173 10.86 -25.79 11.70
N VAL A 174 11.23 -24.51 11.68
CA VAL A 174 10.30 -23.37 11.64
C VAL A 174 10.52 -22.61 10.33
N ARG A 175 9.45 -22.29 9.65
CA ARG A 175 9.45 -21.51 8.41
C ARG A 175 8.51 -20.32 8.55
N VAL A 176 8.83 -19.24 7.87
CA VAL A 176 7.88 -18.19 7.60
C VAL A 176 6.91 -18.68 6.51
N LYS A 177 5.60 -18.40 6.65
CA LYS A 177 4.65 -18.67 5.57
C LYS A 177 5.01 -17.86 4.34
N ASP A 178 4.79 -18.42 3.15
CA ASP A 178 4.95 -17.69 1.89
C ASP A 178 3.96 -16.51 1.79
N GLU A 179 2.72 -16.76 2.21
CA GLU A 179 1.69 -15.71 2.25
C GLU A 179 1.90 -14.77 3.44
N VAL A 180 1.90 -13.47 3.15
CA VAL A 180 1.87 -12.39 4.14
C VAL A 180 0.62 -11.55 3.98
N ARG A 181 0.09 -11.07 5.11
CA ARG A 181 -1.07 -10.21 5.17
C ARG A 181 -0.64 -8.77 5.46
N ILE A 182 -1.09 -7.85 4.63
CA ILE A 182 -0.82 -6.42 4.75
C ILE A 182 -2.12 -5.75 5.19
N GLU A 183 -2.10 -5.09 6.34
CA GLU A 183 -3.21 -4.28 6.85
C GLU A 183 -2.82 -2.82 6.81
N PHE A 184 -3.76 -1.96 6.47
CA PHE A 184 -3.50 -0.52 6.44
C PHE A 184 -4.70 0.29 6.89
N ALA A 185 -4.41 1.47 7.41
CA ALA A 185 -5.36 2.55 7.63
C ALA A 185 -4.75 3.81 7.03
N ILE A 186 -5.36 4.31 5.98
CA ILE A 186 -4.90 5.50 5.24
C ILE A 186 -5.84 6.66 5.57
N GLN A 187 -5.26 7.80 5.90
CA GLN A 187 -5.93 9.08 6.07
C GLN A 187 -5.49 10.02 4.95
N LEU A 188 -6.44 10.62 4.25
CA LEU A 188 -6.11 11.68 3.29
C LEU A 188 -5.90 13.01 4.03
N ALA A 189 -4.92 13.78 3.57
CA ALA A 189 -4.69 15.13 4.05
C ALA A 189 -5.89 16.03 3.71
N HIS A 190 -6.12 17.03 4.56
CA HIS A 190 -7.18 18.03 4.37
C HIS A 190 -6.79 19.07 3.35
#